data_00c66324eb6190483e419cca4f0f3d72
#
_entry.id   00c66324eb6190483e419cca4f0f3d72
#
_cell.length_a   1.000
_cell.length_b   1.000
_cell.length_c   1.000
_cell.angle_alpha   90.00
_cell.angle_beta   90.00
_cell.angle_gamma   90.00
#
_symmetry.space_group_name_H-M   'P 1'
#
loop_
_entity.id
_entity.type
_entity.pdbx_description
1 polymer ?
#
loop_
_entity_poly.entity_id
_entity_poly.type
_entity_poly.pdbx_seq_one_letter_code
_entity_poly.pdbx_strand_id
1 'polypeptide(L)'
;MTVEDRQESDRPAVAAVAATTDRAATSPDGFAAPAFQRRSFATYAALDLGTNNCRLLIARPAQHGFRVVDAFSRIVRLGEGLSASGRLCEGAMERAVEALKICKSKMDHRGVTRARLITTEACRSAANGVDFVQRVGREAELELEIVDQRTEASLAVTGCAALAAPEANAVIVFDIGGGSTEIVWLGGRETGRDPASRIREWASLPIGVVSVAERYGGVEVGRDLFERMVTDCSAALKPFADKAAAARNAPGFHLLGTSGTVTTVAGIHLRLPRYDRRQVDGLWMREADVLSVIDELVAMDYAQRQANACIGRDRADLVLAGCAIFEAIRRAFPSPMVRIADRGLREGILLRMMHEDRAWWRRRQ
;
A
#
# COMPACT_ATOMS: atom_id res chain seq x y z
N MET A 1 -23.36 -3.48 -55.65
CA MET A 1 -23.91 -2.14 -55.54
C MET A 1 -23.27 -1.56 -54.29
N THR A 2 -22.06 -0.94 -54.37
CA THR A 2 -21.78 0.47 -54.68
C THR A 2 -22.63 1.38 -53.83
N VAL A 3 -22.07 2.22 -52.90
CA VAL A 3 -21.43 3.52 -53.13
C VAL A 3 -20.97 4.01 -51.75
N GLU A 4 -19.71 4.27 -51.51
CA GLU A 4 -18.95 5.53 -51.56
C GLU A 4 -19.30 6.53 -50.42
N ASP A 5 -18.29 6.74 -49.59
CA ASP A 5 -17.49 7.97 -49.49
C ASP A 5 -18.16 9.24 -48.97
N ARG A 6 -17.60 9.72 -47.87
CA ARG A 6 -17.25 11.13 -47.54
C ARG A 6 -16.62 11.21 -46.16
N GLN A 7 -15.36 11.29 -46.08
CA GLN A 7 -14.38 12.35 -45.89
C GLN A 7 -14.86 13.65 -45.22
N GLU A 8 -14.00 13.97 -44.26
CA GLU A 8 -13.49 15.32 -43.90
C GLU A 8 -14.01 15.96 -42.62
N SER A 9 -13.11 16.03 -41.70
CA SER A 9 -12.41 17.20 -41.08
C SER A 9 -13.17 17.91 -39.96
N ASP A 10 -12.60 17.83 -38.77
CA ASP A 10 -12.35 19.04 -37.99
C ASP A 10 -11.27 18.78 -36.91
N ARG A 11 -10.07 19.29 -37.17
CA ARG A 11 -9.03 19.54 -36.17
C ARG A 11 -9.13 21.02 -35.76
N PRO A 12 -9.22 21.39 -34.48
CA PRO A 12 -8.94 22.76 -34.10
C PRO A 12 -7.43 23.00 -34.02
N ALA A 13 -7.03 24.09 -34.64
CA ALA A 13 -5.69 24.62 -34.79
C ALA A 13 -5.00 24.90 -33.45
N VAL A 14 -3.72 24.49 -33.38
CA VAL A 14 -2.78 24.96 -32.37
C VAL A 14 -2.41 26.39 -32.70
N ALA A 15 -2.82 27.36 -31.88
CA ALA A 15 -2.38 28.75 -31.97
C ALA A 15 -0.94 28.85 -31.45
N ALA A 16 -0.02 29.19 -32.35
CA ALA A 16 1.33 29.61 -32.05
C ALA A 16 1.29 30.98 -31.35
N VAL A 17 1.73 31.03 -30.08
CA VAL A 17 1.99 32.31 -29.40
C VAL A 17 3.39 32.79 -29.74
N ALA A 18 3.47 33.91 -30.44
CA ALA A 18 4.69 34.60 -30.83
C ALA A 18 5.50 35.02 -29.60
N ALA A 19 6.81 34.81 -29.68
CA ALA A 19 7.80 35.34 -28.76
C ALA A 19 7.87 36.86 -28.91
N THR A 20 7.42 37.59 -27.91
CA THR A 20 7.70 39.03 -27.76
C THR A 20 9.04 39.19 -27.05
N THR A 21 9.99 39.75 -27.75
CA THR A 21 11.29 40.22 -27.23
C THR A 21 11.04 41.37 -26.27
N ASP A 22 11.30 41.13 -24.99
CA ASP A 22 11.22 42.16 -23.96
C ASP A 22 12.51 42.95 -23.91
N ARG A 23 12.39 44.26 -24.22
CA ARG A 23 13.47 45.23 -24.12
C ARG A 23 13.74 45.49 -22.63
N ALA A 24 14.99 45.35 -22.23
CA ALA A 24 15.48 45.74 -20.92
C ALA A 24 15.22 47.24 -20.65
N ALA A 25 14.34 47.54 -19.71
CA ALA A 25 14.23 48.84 -19.08
C ALA A 25 15.16 48.86 -17.86
N THR A 26 16.27 49.59 -17.97
CA THR A 26 17.17 49.91 -16.85
C THR A 26 16.52 50.94 -15.96
N SER A 27 16.12 50.57 -14.72
CA SER A 27 15.79 51.48 -13.66
C SER A 27 17.06 51.87 -12.87
N PRO A 28 17.19 53.16 -12.44
CA PRO A 28 18.42 53.65 -11.83
C PRO A 28 18.57 53.45 -10.33
N ASP A 29 17.78 52.63 -9.68
CA ASP A 29 17.93 52.36 -8.26
C ASP A 29 18.40 50.92 -8.03
N GLY A 30 19.67 50.78 -7.64
CA GLY A 30 20.37 49.51 -7.44
C GLY A 30 19.94 48.72 -6.19
N PHE A 31 18.69 48.37 -6.07
CA PHE A 31 18.22 47.31 -5.18
C PHE A 31 18.14 46.00 -5.98
N ALA A 32 19.23 45.24 -5.95
CA ALA A 32 19.18 43.84 -6.36
C ALA A 32 18.15 43.14 -5.47
N ALA A 33 16.99 42.79 -6.04
CA ALA A 33 16.03 41.92 -5.37
C ALA A 33 16.80 40.66 -4.92
N PRO A 34 16.66 40.21 -3.65
CA PRO A 34 17.35 39.01 -3.21
C PRO A 34 16.89 37.88 -4.12
N ALA A 35 17.87 37.27 -4.81
CA ALA A 35 17.64 36.06 -5.59
C ALA A 35 16.96 35.05 -4.65
N PHE A 36 15.67 34.80 -4.85
CA PHE A 36 14.96 33.73 -4.20
C PHE A 36 15.68 32.44 -4.59
N GLN A 37 16.68 32.05 -3.82
CA GLN A 37 17.23 30.71 -3.91
C GLN A 37 16.04 29.78 -3.73
N ARG A 38 15.60 29.17 -4.82
CA ARG A 38 14.65 28.04 -4.78
C ARG A 38 15.33 26.99 -3.91
N ARG A 39 15.03 27.02 -2.60
CA ARG A 39 15.43 25.97 -1.67
C ARG A 39 14.90 24.67 -2.26
N SER A 40 15.78 23.89 -2.84
CA SER A 40 15.49 22.53 -3.30
C SER A 40 15.04 21.75 -2.08
N PHE A 41 13.72 21.52 -1.97
CA PHE A 41 13.20 20.68 -0.90
C PHE A 41 13.66 19.24 -1.17
N ALA A 42 14.21 18.59 -0.16
CA ALA A 42 14.54 17.18 -0.23
C ALA A 42 13.36 16.37 -0.78
N THR A 43 13.63 15.53 -1.77
CA THR A 43 12.66 14.62 -2.35
C THR A 43 12.92 13.23 -1.80
N TYR A 44 11.93 12.63 -1.20
CA TYR A 44 12.01 11.35 -0.51
C TYR A 44 11.35 10.25 -1.35
N ALA A 45 11.91 9.05 -1.30
CA ALA A 45 11.31 7.87 -1.90
C ALA A 45 11.19 6.73 -0.89
N ALA A 46 10.04 6.06 -0.89
CA ALA A 46 9.81 4.81 -0.19
C ALA A 46 9.43 3.74 -1.21
N LEU A 47 10.21 2.65 -1.25
CA LEU A 47 9.92 1.48 -2.07
C LEU A 47 9.64 0.29 -1.16
N ASP A 48 8.59 -0.44 -1.50
CA ASP A 48 8.16 -1.68 -0.88
C ASP A 48 8.08 -2.76 -1.97
N LEU A 49 9.00 -3.72 -1.92
CA LEU A 49 8.97 -4.93 -2.72
C LEU A 49 8.39 -6.07 -1.87
N GLY A 50 7.08 -6.22 -1.93
CA GLY A 50 6.37 -7.27 -1.22
C GLY A 50 6.28 -8.58 -2.01
N THR A 51 5.61 -9.57 -1.43
CA THR A 51 5.39 -10.89 -2.04
C THR A 51 4.62 -10.83 -3.35
N ASN A 52 3.67 -9.90 -3.49
CA ASN A 52 2.85 -9.76 -4.71
C ASN A 52 3.16 -8.52 -5.54
N ASN A 53 3.52 -7.41 -4.90
CA ASN A 53 3.61 -6.11 -5.55
C ASN A 53 4.99 -5.46 -5.36
N CYS A 54 5.45 -4.73 -6.38
CA CYS A 54 6.49 -3.71 -6.28
C CYS A 54 5.83 -2.33 -6.28
N ARG A 55 6.03 -1.55 -5.22
CA ARG A 55 5.39 -0.23 -5.03
C ARG A 55 6.42 0.83 -4.68
N LEU A 56 6.37 1.96 -5.38
CA LEU A 56 7.19 3.14 -5.10
C LEU A 56 6.29 4.34 -4.78
N LEU A 57 6.68 5.13 -3.80
CA LEU A 57 6.05 6.40 -3.47
C LEU A 57 7.13 7.47 -3.34
N ILE A 58 7.04 8.54 -4.15
CA ILE A 58 7.96 9.67 -4.10
C ILE A 58 7.20 10.88 -3.58
N ALA A 59 7.75 11.57 -2.58
CA ALA A 59 7.07 12.67 -1.91
C ALA A 59 8.02 13.77 -1.47
N ARG A 60 7.45 14.94 -1.20
CA ARG A 60 8.12 16.10 -0.59
C ARG A 60 7.39 16.50 0.68
N PRO A 61 8.11 16.99 1.72
CA PRO A 61 7.48 17.51 2.93
C PRO A 61 6.44 18.58 2.61
N ALA A 62 5.32 18.56 3.30
CA ALA A 62 4.25 19.55 3.23
C ALA A 62 3.93 20.09 4.64
N GLN A 63 3.09 21.11 4.76
CA GLN A 63 2.76 21.74 6.04
C GLN A 63 2.19 20.73 7.05
N HIS A 64 1.36 19.80 6.58
CA HIS A 64 0.78 18.71 7.35
C HIS A 64 1.10 17.40 6.65
N GLY A 65 2.22 16.75 7.04
CA GLY A 65 2.65 15.50 6.43
C GLY A 65 3.50 15.69 5.16
N PHE A 66 3.10 15.10 4.05
CA PHE A 66 3.83 15.17 2.79
C PHE A 66 2.87 15.27 1.58
N ARG A 67 3.43 15.71 0.46
CA ARG A 67 2.74 15.72 -0.83
C ARG A 67 3.41 14.72 -1.76
N VAL A 68 2.63 13.76 -2.26
CA VAL A 68 3.07 12.81 -3.29
C VAL A 68 3.37 13.56 -4.59
N VAL A 69 4.54 13.29 -5.18
CA VAL A 69 4.99 13.86 -6.46
C VAL A 69 5.02 12.83 -7.58
N ASP A 70 5.20 11.54 -7.22
CA ASP A 70 5.10 10.42 -8.16
C ASP A 70 4.80 9.12 -7.40
N ALA A 71 4.23 8.14 -8.10
CA ALA A 71 4.00 6.81 -7.57
C ALA A 71 4.13 5.76 -8.69
N PHE A 72 4.45 4.53 -8.29
CA PHE A 72 4.45 3.38 -9.17
C PHE A 72 3.92 2.17 -8.41
N SER A 73 3.20 1.31 -9.10
CA SER A 73 2.75 0.02 -8.59
C SER A 73 2.68 -0.99 -9.72
N ARG A 74 3.28 -2.15 -9.53
CA ARG A 74 3.22 -3.28 -10.46
C ARG A 74 3.11 -4.58 -9.68
N ILE A 75 2.23 -5.46 -10.12
CA ILE A 75 2.14 -6.83 -9.65
C ILE A 75 3.32 -7.60 -10.26
N VAL A 76 4.17 -8.16 -9.42
CA VAL A 76 5.38 -8.91 -9.81
C VAL A 76 5.30 -10.38 -9.39
N ARG A 77 4.41 -10.71 -8.43
CA ARG A 77 4.22 -12.06 -7.88
C ARG A 77 5.55 -12.70 -7.47
N LEU A 78 6.38 -11.94 -6.72
CA LEU A 78 7.71 -12.40 -6.30
C LEU A 78 7.66 -13.69 -5.48
N GLY A 79 6.60 -13.87 -4.68
CA GLY A 79 6.39 -15.05 -3.86
C GLY A 79 5.66 -16.21 -4.56
N GLU A 80 5.47 -16.15 -5.89
CA GLU A 80 4.85 -17.24 -6.64
C GLU A 80 5.63 -18.55 -6.47
N GLY A 81 4.95 -19.62 -6.01
CA GLY A 81 5.53 -20.93 -5.76
C GLY A 81 6.48 -21.01 -4.55
N LEU A 82 6.64 -19.93 -3.79
CA LEU A 82 7.54 -19.89 -2.64
C LEU A 82 7.12 -20.86 -1.52
N SER A 83 5.80 -20.95 -1.25
CA SER A 83 5.27 -21.85 -0.21
C SER A 83 5.60 -23.32 -0.47
N ALA A 84 5.71 -23.73 -1.73
CA ALA A 84 6.01 -25.11 -2.12
C ALA A 84 7.52 -25.38 -2.24
N SER A 85 8.29 -24.41 -2.78
CA SER A 85 9.70 -24.59 -3.15
C SER A 85 10.69 -24.09 -2.08
N GLY A 86 10.27 -23.18 -1.21
CA GLY A 86 11.15 -22.44 -0.29
C GLY A 86 12.10 -21.47 -1.01
N ARG A 87 11.90 -21.21 -2.32
CA ARG A 87 12.79 -20.37 -3.13
C ARG A 87 11.99 -19.47 -4.07
N LEU A 88 12.53 -18.27 -4.35
CA LEU A 88 12.04 -17.40 -5.41
C LEU A 88 12.30 -18.05 -6.77
N CYS A 89 11.31 -18.12 -7.64
CA CYS A 89 11.48 -18.63 -9.00
C CYS A 89 12.07 -17.57 -9.94
N GLU A 90 12.81 -18.02 -10.96
CA GLU A 90 13.56 -17.13 -11.86
C GLU A 90 12.66 -16.09 -12.55
N GLY A 91 11.53 -16.53 -13.12
CA GLY A 91 10.59 -15.61 -13.80
C GLY A 91 9.99 -14.54 -12.89
N ALA A 92 9.78 -14.84 -11.58
CA ALA A 92 9.33 -13.84 -10.61
C ALA A 92 10.43 -12.84 -10.27
N MET A 93 11.68 -13.32 -10.13
CA MET A 93 12.84 -12.44 -9.90
C MET A 93 13.06 -11.49 -11.09
N GLU A 94 12.97 -11.98 -12.35
CA GLU A 94 13.06 -11.15 -13.56
C GLU A 94 11.98 -10.07 -13.59
N ARG A 95 10.72 -10.42 -13.36
CA ARG A 95 9.62 -9.44 -13.30
C ARG A 95 9.85 -8.36 -12.24
N ALA A 96 10.39 -8.76 -11.09
CA ALA A 96 10.70 -7.83 -10.00
C ALA A 96 11.86 -6.88 -10.37
N VAL A 97 12.95 -7.41 -10.97
CA VAL A 97 14.09 -6.59 -11.45
C VAL A 97 13.63 -5.55 -12.47
N GLU A 98 12.81 -5.96 -13.46
CA GLU A 98 12.28 -5.02 -14.45
C GLU A 98 11.39 -3.92 -13.81
N ALA A 99 10.59 -4.25 -12.80
CA ALA A 99 9.82 -3.26 -12.06
C ALA A 99 10.74 -2.29 -11.28
N LEU A 100 11.82 -2.83 -10.68
CA LEU A 100 12.78 -2.04 -9.91
C LEU A 100 13.61 -1.10 -10.79
N LYS A 101 13.99 -1.49 -12.02
CA LYS A 101 14.63 -0.59 -13.01
C LYS A 101 13.76 0.62 -13.33
N ILE A 102 12.43 0.42 -13.44
CA ILE A 102 11.50 1.54 -13.63
C ILE A 102 11.44 2.43 -12.38
N CYS A 103 11.46 1.84 -11.19
CA CYS A 103 11.52 2.60 -9.94
C CYS A 103 12.79 3.45 -9.87
N LYS A 104 13.96 2.91 -10.24
CA LYS A 104 15.23 3.65 -10.31
C LYS A 104 15.13 4.84 -11.25
N SER A 105 14.68 4.63 -12.49
CA SER A 105 14.49 5.68 -13.47
C SER A 105 13.55 6.79 -12.97
N LYS A 106 12.45 6.44 -12.29
CA LYS A 106 11.55 7.44 -11.69
C LYS A 106 12.22 8.23 -10.57
N MET A 107 12.98 7.58 -9.69
CA MET A 107 13.69 8.25 -8.61
C MET A 107 14.72 9.23 -9.15
N ASP A 108 15.49 8.84 -10.16
CA ASP A 108 16.48 9.71 -10.83
C ASP A 108 15.80 10.91 -11.49
N HIS A 109 14.74 10.67 -12.27
CA HIS A 109 13.99 11.74 -12.94
C HIS A 109 13.37 12.74 -11.96
N ARG A 110 12.94 12.30 -10.77
CA ARG A 110 12.35 13.16 -9.73
C ARG A 110 13.40 13.80 -8.81
N GLY A 111 14.69 13.52 -9.01
CA GLY A 111 15.77 14.05 -8.21
C GLY A 111 15.61 13.64 -6.74
N VAL A 112 15.38 12.35 -6.47
CA VAL A 112 15.26 11.82 -5.11
C VAL A 112 16.61 12.00 -4.41
N THR A 113 16.58 12.62 -3.23
CA THR A 113 17.77 12.89 -2.42
C THR A 113 17.93 11.95 -1.23
N ARG A 114 16.82 11.32 -0.82
CA ARG A 114 16.81 10.31 0.25
C ARG A 114 15.77 9.24 -0.05
N ALA A 115 16.21 7.98 -0.03
CA ALA A 115 15.35 6.83 -0.26
C ALA A 115 15.55 5.77 0.83
N ARG A 116 14.48 5.02 1.12
CA ARG A 116 14.54 3.75 1.83
C ARG A 116 13.76 2.73 1.02
N LEU A 117 14.45 1.69 0.60
CA LEU A 117 13.94 0.67 -0.32
C LEU A 117 13.99 -0.65 0.42
N ILE A 118 12.82 -1.21 0.69
CA ILE A 118 12.71 -2.42 1.50
C ILE A 118 12.10 -3.57 0.72
N THR A 119 12.40 -4.77 1.17
CA THR A 119 11.70 -6.00 0.80
C THR A 119 11.32 -6.76 2.05
N THR A 120 10.24 -7.52 1.99
CA THR A 120 9.55 -8.11 3.13
C THR A 120 9.52 -9.64 3.05
N GLU A 121 8.39 -10.27 3.34
CA GLU A 121 8.25 -11.71 3.57
C GLU A 121 8.86 -12.59 2.46
N ALA A 122 8.64 -12.29 1.18
CA ALA A 122 9.14 -13.15 0.09
C ALA A 122 10.66 -13.31 0.12
N CYS A 123 11.41 -12.21 0.29
CA CYS A 123 12.87 -12.27 0.37
C CYS A 123 13.36 -12.78 1.72
N ARG A 124 12.62 -12.50 2.81
CA ARG A 124 12.97 -12.93 4.17
C ARG A 124 12.85 -14.45 4.32
N SER A 125 11.84 -15.06 3.72
CA SER A 125 11.56 -16.50 3.85
C SER A 125 12.25 -17.36 2.80
N ALA A 126 12.66 -16.79 1.65
CA ALA A 126 13.26 -17.54 0.57
C ALA A 126 14.73 -17.88 0.84
N ALA A 127 15.14 -19.14 0.60
CA ALA A 127 16.53 -19.57 0.70
C ALA A 127 17.51 -18.80 -0.21
N ASN A 128 17.00 -18.24 -1.34
CA ASN A 128 17.76 -17.41 -2.28
C ASN A 128 17.40 -15.91 -2.19
N GLY A 129 16.76 -15.46 -1.11
CA GLY A 129 16.33 -14.07 -0.95
C GLY A 129 17.51 -13.08 -0.91
N VAL A 130 18.60 -13.44 -0.21
CA VAL A 130 19.83 -12.62 -0.16
C VAL A 130 20.50 -12.53 -1.53
N ASP A 131 20.58 -13.65 -2.25
CA ASP A 131 21.17 -13.68 -3.61
C ASP A 131 20.35 -12.79 -4.57
N PHE A 132 19.03 -12.82 -4.42
CA PHE A 132 18.16 -11.94 -5.21
C PHE A 132 18.39 -10.45 -4.88
N VAL A 133 18.54 -10.07 -3.62
CA VAL A 133 18.86 -8.67 -3.24
C VAL A 133 20.20 -8.24 -3.84
N GLN A 134 21.22 -9.10 -3.82
CA GLN A 134 22.52 -8.84 -4.49
C GLN A 134 22.37 -8.68 -6.01
N ARG A 135 21.52 -9.50 -6.64
CA ARG A 135 21.19 -9.38 -8.06
C ARG A 135 20.55 -8.04 -8.37
N VAL A 136 19.60 -7.57 -7.54
CA VAL A 136 18.97 -6.24 -7.68
C VAL A 136 20.02 -5.13 -7.62
N GLY A 137 21.00 -5.23 -6.72
CA GLY A 137 22.12 -4.30 -6.63
C GLY A 137 22.91 -4.20 -7.94
N ARG A 138 23.19 -5.35 -8.56
CA ARG A 138 23.94 -5.40 -9.83
C ARG A 138 23.13 -4.95 -11.05
N GLU A 139 21.85 -5.34 -11.16
CA GLU A 139 21.05 -5.18 -12.37
C GLU A 139 20.14 -3.94 -12.39
N ALA A 140 19.72 -3.45 -11.22
CA ALA A 140 18.85 -2.30 -11.07
C ALA A 140 19.53 -1.11 -10.35
N GLU A 141 20.77 -1.27 -9.87
CA GLU A 141 21.52 -0.26 -9.11
C GLU A 141 20.74 0.27 -7.89
N LEU A 142 20.04 -0.64 -7.19
CA LEU A 142 19.25 -0.34 -6.01
C LEU A 142 19.69 -1.20 -4.83
N GLU A 143 19.83 -0.58 -3.68
CA GLU A 143 20.10 -1.28 -2.42
C GLU A 143 18.79 -1.55 -1.69
N LEU A 144 18.37 -2.82 -1.67
CA LEU A 144 17.19 -3.27 -0.92
C LEU A 144 17.59 -3.74 0.48
N GLU A 145 16.86 -3.28 1.48
CA GLU A 145 16.92 -3.77 2.86
C GLU A 145 15.87 -4.87 3.07
N ILE A 146 16.27 -6.07 3.50
CA ILE A 146 15.33 -7.09 3.99
C ILE A 146 14.95 -6.70 5.41
N VAL A 147 13.74 -6.21 5.62
CA VAL A 147 13.28 -5.78 6.95
C VAL A 147 12.72 -6.96 7.74
N ASP A 148 12.90 -6.91 9.06
CA ASP A 148 12.27 -7.85 9.97
C ASP A 148 10.76 -7.54 10.14
N GLN A 149 10.03 -8.52 10.65
CA GLN A 149 8.58 -8.46 10.82
C GLN A 149 8.13 -7.32 11.76
N ARG A 150 8.92 -7.06 12.81
CA ARG A 150 8.64 -5.98 13.78
C ARG A 150 8.77 -4.60 13.13
N THR A 151 9.80 -4.41 12.34
CA THR A 151 10.01 -3.18 11.56
C THR A 151 8.88 -2.98 10.57
N GLU A 152 8.46 -4.03 9.86
CA GLU A 152 7.34 -4.01 8.93
C GLU A 152 6.03 -3.57 9.62
N ALA A 153 5.64 -4.22 10.72
CA ALA A 153 4.47 -3.87 11.52
C ALA A 153 4.53 -2.42 12.06
N SER A 154 5.69 -2.00 12.58
CA SER A 154 5.91 -0.65 13.09
C SER A 154 5.75 0.43 12.02
N LEU A 155 6.27 0.18 10.81
CA LEU A 155 6.15 1.09 9.67
C LEU A 155 4.70 1.18 9.17
N ALA A 156 3.99 0.04 9.07
CA ALA A 156 2.58 0.02 8.71
C ALA A 156 1.73 0.84 9.68
N VAL A 157 1.94 0.65 11.00
CA VAL A 157 1.29 1.47 12.04
C VAL A 157 1.61 2.95 11.88
N THR A 158 2.89 3.31 11.70
CA THR A 158 3.30 4.73 11.51
C THR A 158 2.58 5.36 10.31
N GLY A 159 2.36 4.60 9.24
CA GLY A 159 1.68 5.08 8.03
C GLY A 159 0.19 5.32 8.19
N CYS A 160 -0.52 4.51 8.99
CA CYS A 160 -1.98 4.53 9.07
C CYS A 160 -2.54 5.01 10.42
N ALA A 161 -1.74 5.10 11.49
CA ALA A 161 -2.23 5.43 12.84
C ALA A 161 -2.94 6.80 12.95
N ALA A 162 -2.67 7.72 12.03
CA ALA A 162 -3.38 9.01 11.98
C ALA A 162 -4.88 8.87 11.65
N LEU A 163 -5.29 7.73 11.08
CA LEU A 163 -6.68 7.40 10.76
C LEU A 163 -7.44 6.77 11.95
N ALA A 164 -6.74 6.33 12.99
CA ALA A 164 -7.37 5.84 14.21
C ALA A 164 -8.21 6.97 14.84
N ALA A 165 -9.39 6.63 15.33
CA ALA A 165 -10.25 7.58 16.02
C ALA A 165 -9.52 8.20 17.22
N PRO A 166 -9.56 9.53 17.40
CA PRO A 166 -8.81 10.20 18.49
C PRO A 166 -9.18 9.71 19.89
N GLU A 167 -10.43 9.34 20.08
CA GLU A 167 -11.02 8.85 21.33
C GLU A 167 -10.77 7.37 21.61
N ALA A 168 -10.23 6.63 20.63
CA ALA A 168 -10.05 5.18 20.77
C ALA A 168 -8.92 4.85 21.76
N ASN A 169 -9.20 4.02 22.73
CA ASN A 169 -8.24 3.49 23.68
C ASN A 169 -7.59 2.19 23.20
N ALA A 170 -8.18 1.53 22.21
CA ALA A 170 -7.61 0.40 21.53
C ALA A 170 -8.04 0.36 20.06
N VAL A 171 -7.11 -0.02 19.18
CA VAL A 171 -7.35 -0.25 17.75
C VAL A 171 -6.63 -1.52 17.36
N ILE A 172 -7.28 -2.43 16.66
CA ILE A 172 -6.60 -3.51 15.97
C ILE A 172 -6.29 -3.04 14.56
N VAL A 173 -5.01 -2.79 14.33
CA VAL A 173 -4.47 -2.44 13.01
C VAL A 173 -4.03 -3.72 12.32
N PHE A 174 -4.39 -3.91 11.06
CA PHE A 174 -3.96 -5.08 10.29
C PHE A 174 -3.61 -4.71 8.85
N ASP A 175 -2.54 -5.34 8.36
CA ASP A 175 -2.06 -5.23 6.97
C ASP A 175 -2.04 -6.61 6.34
N ILE A 176 -2.96 -6.88 5.40
CA ILE A 176 -3.06 -8.17 4.71
C ILE A 176 -2.12 -8.15 3.51
N GLY A 177 -0.91 -8.67 3.68
CA GLY A 177 0.10 -8.77 2.65
C GLY A 177 -0.06 -9.96 1.71
N GLY A 178 0.92 -10.14 0.81
CA GLY A 178 0.95 -11.27 -0.11
C GLY A 178 1.31 -12.59 0.57
N GLY A 179 2.35 -12.59 1.39
CA GLY A 179 2.89 -13.78 2.08
C GLY A 179 2.57 -13.83 3.57
N SER A 180 2.43 -12.68 4.21
CA SER A 180 2.12 -12.54 5.63
C SER A 180 0.99 -11.55 5.88
N THR A 181 0.48 -11.54 7.10
CA THR A 181 -0.44 -10.53 7.62
C THR A 181 0.12 -9.99 8.93
N GLU A 182 0.43 -8.71 8.95
CA GLU A 182 0.83 -8.00 10.16
C GLU A 182 -0.42 -7.57 10.91
N ILE A 183 -0.48 -7.89 12.20
CA ILE A 183 -1.59 -7.48 13.08
C ILE A 183 -1.03 -6.89 14.37
N VAL A 184 -1.62 -5.77 14.80
CA VAL A 184 -1.11 -4.95 15.89
C VAL A 184 -2.26 -4.47 16.77
N TRP A 185 -2.13 -4.65 18.07
CA TRP A 185 -2.93 -3.93 19.04
C TRP A 185 -2.28 -2.59 19.36
N LEU A 186 -2.87 -1.52 18.89
CA LEU A 186 -2.46 -0.15 19.14
C LEU A 186 -3.24 0.42 20.33
N GLY A 187 -2.56 0.92 21.35
CA GLY A 187 -3.17 1.59 22.49
C GLY A 187 -3.70 2.98 22.18
N GLY A 188 -4.30 3.64 23.16
CA GLY A 188 -4.85 4.99 23.06
C GLY A 188 -3.87 6.03 22.56
N ARG A 189 -4.36 7.13 22.03
CA ARG A 189 -3.54 8.19 21.44
C ARG A 189 -2.82 8.99 22.55
N GLU A 190 -1.50 9.08 22.43
CA GLU A 190 -0.65 9.94 23.25
C GLU A 190 -0.11 11.09 22.37
N THR A 191 -0.28 12.33 22.82
CA THR A 191 0.13 13.51 22.06
C THR A 191 1.66 13.58 21.96
N GLY A 192 2.18 13.82 20.77
CA GLY A 192 3.61 14.08 20.54
C GLY A 192 4.52 12.86 20.51
N ARG A 193 3.99 11.64 20.68
CA ARG A 193 4.79 10.40 20.62
C ARG A 193 4.68 9.71 19.25
N ASP A 194 5.75 8.98 18.88
CA ASP A 194 5.74 8.09 17.71
C ASP A 194 4.58 7.09 17.85
N PRO A 195 3.71 6.96 16.82
CA PRO A 195 2.64 5.96 16.85
C PRO A 195 3.10 4.54 17.19
N ALA A 196 4.31 4.16 16.77
CA ALA A 196 4.89 2.85 17.07
C ALA A 196 5.11 2.62 18.57
N SER A 197 5.29 3.67 19.38
CA SER A 197 5.42 3.54 20.86
C SER A 197 4.13 3.10 21.55
N ARG A 198 3.00 3.16 20.85
CA ARG A 198 1.68 2.77 21.34
C ARG A 198 1.37 1.29 21.10
N ILE A 199 2.25 0.55 20.43
CA ILE A 199 2.09 -0.89 20.16
C ILE A 199 2.12 -1.64 21.49
N ARG A 200 1.03 -2.32 21.83
CA ARG A 200 0.87 -3.16 23.02
C ARG A 200 1.21 -4.62 22.74
N GLU A 201 0.73 -5.13 21.62
CA GLU A 201 1.00 -6.48 21.15
C GLU A 201 1.05 -6.45 19.61
N TRP A 202 1.81 -7.35 19.00
CA TRP A 202 1.88 -7.48 17.56
C TRP A 202 2.19 -8.92 17.16
N ALA A 203 1.82 -9.28 15.95
CA ALA A 203 2.22 -10.53 15.32
C ALA A 203 2.35 -10.35 13.82
N SER A 204 3.24 -11.11 13.21
CA SER A 204 3.25 -11.38 11.77
C SER A 204 2.79 -12.82 11.57
N LEU A 205 1.64 -12.97 10.97
CA LEU A 205 1.01 -14.28 10.74
C LEU A 205 1.47 -14.81 9.39
N PRO A 206 1.87 -16.10 9.25
CA PRO A 206 2.32 -16.68 7.99
C PRO A 206 1.12 -16.99 7.06
N ILE A 207 0.18 -16.06 6.97
CA ILE A 207 -1.01 -16.10 6.12
C ILE A 207 -1.08 -14.79 5.33
N GLY A 208 -0.98 -14.88 4.02
CA GLY A 208 -1.13 -13.77 3.10
C GLY A 208 -2.00 -14.20 1.91
N VAL A 209 -2.40 -13.25 1.06
CA VAL A 209 -3.33 -13.57 -0.04
C VAL A 209 -2.75 -14.57 -1.04
N VAL A 210 -1.44 -14.55 -1.27
CA VAL A 210 -0.76 -15.50 -2.18
C VAL A 210 -0.69 -16.89 -1.52
N SER A 211 -0.18 -16.98 -0.28
CA SER A 211 0.00 -18.27 0.40
C SER A 211 -1.34 -18.99 0.65
N VAL A 212 -2.40 -18.25 0.97
CA VAL A 212 -3.74 -18.82 1.14
C VAL A 212 -4.32 -19.25 -0.22
N ALA A 213 -4.20 -18.41 -1.27
CA ALA A 213 -4.69 -18.77 -2.60
C ALA A 213 -3.94 -19.98 -3.20
N GLU A 214 -2.64 -20.10 -2.99
CA GLU A 214 -1.85 -21.28 -3.41
C GLU A 214 -2.32 -22.56 -2.72
N ARG A 215 -2.65 -22.49 -1.43
CA ARG A 215 -3.12 -23.64 -0.66
C ARG A 215 -4.49 -24.15 -1.08
N TYR A 216 -5.41 -23.25 -1.41
CA TYR A 216 -6.83 -23.57 -1.64
C TYR A 216 -7.27 -23.46 -3.10
N GLY A 217 -6.44 -22.91 -3.98
CA GLY A 217 -6.81 -22.55 -5.34
C GLY A 217 -7.73 -21.30 -5.38
N GLY A 218 -7.28 -20.23 -6.02
CA GLY A 218 -7.99 -18.93 -5.97
C GLY A 218 -9.08 -18.77 -7.03
N VAL A 219 -9.23 -19.70 -7.98
CA VAL A 219 -10.13 -19.60 -9.14
C VAL A 219 -11.54 -20.04 -8.78
N GLU A 220 -11.69 -21.28 -8.33
CA GLU A 220 -12.98 -21.87 -7.97
C GLU A 220 -13.13 -21.97 -6.45
N VAL A 221 -13.70 -20.94 -5.85
CA VAL A 221 -13.88 -20.85 -4.39
C VAL A 221 -15.37 -20.68 -4.09
N GLY A 222 -16.03 -21.78 -3.78
CA GLY A 222 -17.39 -21.77 -3.27
C GLY A 222 -17.46 -21.50 -1.76
N ARG A 223 -18.68 -21.33 -1.21
CA ARG A 223 -18.91 -21.00 0.20
C ARG A 223 -18.20 -21.95 1.17
N ASP A 224 -18.30 -23.25 0.97
CA ASP A 224 -17.69 -24.23 1.87
C ASP A 224 -16.17 -24.16 1.88
N LEU A 225 -15.54 -23.90 0.72
CA LEU A 225 -14.11 -23.72 0.62
C LEU A 225 -13.70 -22.41 1.29
N PHE A 226 -14.46 -21.34 1.09
CA PHE A 226 -14.24 -20.07 1.74
C PHE A 226 -14.27 -20.19 3.28
N GLU A 227 -15.26 -20.89 3.85
CA GLU A 227 -15.34 -21.13 5.30
C GLU A 227 -14.17 -21.98 5.83
N ARG A 228 -13.64 -22.93 5.06
CA ARG A 228 -12.39 -23.63 5.41
C ARG A 228 -11.20 -22.68 5.43
N MET A 229 -11.07 -21.80 4.46
CA MET A 229 -10.02 -20.76 4.45
C MET A 229 -10.12 -19.88 5.71
N VAL A 230 -11.32 -19.42 6.05
CA VAL A 230 -11.58 -18.62 7.25
C VAL A 230 -11.19 -19.38 8.53
N THR A 231 -11.52 -20.67 8.61
CA THR A 231 -11.19 -21.52 9.77
C THR A 231 -9.68 -21.63 9.97
N ASP A 232 -8.91 -21.88 8.91
CA ASP A 232 -7.45 -21.98 9.00
C ASP A 232 -6.79 -20.63 9.33
N CYS A 233 -7.31 -19.55 8.73
CA CYS A 233 -6.86 -18.20 9.08
C CYS A 233 -7.16 -17.86 10.56
N SER A 234 -8.32 -18.28 11.07
CA SER A 234 -8.69 -18.09 12.48
C SER A 234 -7.78 -18.87 13.41
N ALA A 235 -7.38 -20.09 13.03
CA ALA A 235 -6.44 -20.91 13.82
C ALA A 235 -5.05 -20.23 13.90
N ALA A 236 -4.55 -19.68 12.79
CA ALA A 236 -3.30 -18.93 12.76
C ALA A 236 -3.35 -17.63 13.57
N LEU A 237 -4.53 -16.97 13.61
CA LEU A 237 -4.77 -15.74 14.34
C LEU A 237 -4.92 -15.93 15.85
N LYS A 238 -5.36 -17.12 16.28
CA LYS A 238 -5.77 -17.39 17.67
C LYS A 238 -4.72 -16.98 18.73
N PRO A 239 -3.40 -17.26 18.58
CA PRO A 239 -2.42 -16.88 19.59
C PRO A 239 -2.35 -15.37 19.85
N PHE A 240 -2.49 -14.56 18.78
CA PHE A 240 -2.56 -13.10 18.90
C PHE A 240 -3.91 -12.66 19.50
N ALA A 241 -5.02 -13.25 19.06
CA ALA A 241 -6.35 -12.91 19.54
C ALA A 241 -6.52 -13.15 21.05
N ASP A 242 -5.90 -14.21 21.58
CA ASP A 242 -5.89 -14.51 23.02
C ASP A 242 -5.11 -13.43 23.80
N LYS A 243 -3.93 -13.01 23.33
CA LYS A 243 -3.11 -11.96 23.96
C LYS A 243 -3.77 -10.58 23.88
N ALA A 244 -4.43 -10.29 22.77
CA ALA A 244 -5.09 -9.00 22.53
C ALA A 244 -6.58 -8.98 22.95
N ALA A 245 -7.07 -9.99 23.68
CA ALA A 245 -8.48 -10.13 24.03
C ALA A 245 -9.05 -8.89 24.76
N ALA A 246 -8.24 -8.24 25.60
CA ALA A 246 -8.67 -7.05 26.35
C ALA A 246 -8.93 -5.83 25.45
N ALA A 247 -8.38 -5.79 24.24
CA ALA A 247 -8.60 -4.69 23.31
C ALA A 247 -10.09 -4.49 22.97
N ARG A 248 -10.85 -5.58 22.85
CA ARG A 248 -12.28 -5.58 22.46
C ARG A 248 -13.16 -4.78 23.41
N ASN A 249 -12.77 -4.71 24.68
CA ASN A 249 -13.55 -4.05 25.75
C ASN A 249 -13.12 -2.59 25.99
N ALA A 250 -12.13 -2.11 25.26
CA ALA A 250 -11.64 -0.75 25.44
C ALA A 250 -12.60 0.28 24.82
N PRO A 251 -12.85 1.43 25.48
CA PRO A 251 -13.65 2.51 24.91
C PRO A 251 -13.16 2.93 23.52
N GLY A 252 -14.09 3.10 22.56
CA GLY A 252 -13.78 3.51 21.20
C GLY A 252 -13.06 2.44 20.37
N PHE A 253 -13.06 1.17 20.80
CA PHE A 253 -12.46 0.06 20.06
C PHE A 253 -12.98 -0.01 18.62
N HIS A 254 -12.08 -0.15 17.66
CA HIS A 254 -12.40 -0.39 16.27
C HIS A 254 -11.27 -1.12 15.53
N LEU A 255 -11.59 -1.62 14.35
CA LEU A 255 -10.64 -2.18 13.42
C LEU A 255 -10.11 -1.09 12.47
N LEU A 256 -8.82 -1.16 12.10
CA LEU A 256 -8.21 -0.33 11.09
C LEU A 256 -7.43 -1.25 10.14
N GLY A 257 -7.98 -1.43 8.94
CA GLY A 257 -7.41 -2.32 7.94
C GLY A 257 -6.71 -1.54 6.83
N THR A 258 -5.56 -2.05 6.40
CA THR A 258 -4.82 -1.53 5.24
C THR A 258 -4.57 -2.62 4.20
N SER A 259 -3.98 -2.25 3.09
CA SER A 259 -3.63 -3.11 1.94
C SER A 259 -4.70 -3.28 0.86
N GLY A 260 -4.32 -4.07 -0.15
CA GLY A 260 -5.13 -4.24 -1.36
C GLY A 260 -6.48 -4.89 -1.14
N THR A 261 -6.58 -5.86 -0.22
CA THR A 261 -7.85 -6.53 0.11
C THR A 261 -8.86 -5.56 0.69
N VAL A 262 -8.46 -4.86 1.76
CA VAL A 262 -9.33 -3.96 2.50
C VAL A 262 -9.82 -2.80 1.62
N THR A 263 -8.90 -2.24 0.82
CA THR A 263 -9.24 -1.15 -0.10
C THR A 263 -10.10 -1.60 -1.28
N THR A 264 -9.96 -2.86 -1.72
CA THR A 264 -10.85 -3.47 -2.74
C THR A 264 -12.26 -3.63 -2.20
N VAL A 265 -12.43 -4.17 -0.98
CA VAL A 265 -13.73 -4.29 -0.32
C VAL A 265 -14.41 -2.92 -0.21
N ALA A 266 -13.67 -1.89 0.19
CA ALA A 266 -14.19 -0.52 0.25
C ALA A 266 -14.60 0.04 -1.12
N GLY A 267 -13.80 -0.19 -2.16
CA GLY A 267 -14.10 0.25 -3.52
C GLY A 267 -15.36 -0.42 -4.08
N ILE A 268 -15.59 -1.69 -3.79
CA ILE A 268 -16.80 -2.44 -4.18
C ILE A 268 -18.01 -1.92 -3.40
N HIS A 269 -17.89 -1.71 -2.08
CA HIS A 269 -18.94 -1.10 -1.26
C HIS A 269 -19.41 0.24 -1.82
N LEU A 270 -18.47 1.09 -2.23
CA LEU A 270 -18.76 2.39 -2.85
C LEU A 270 -19.24 2.29 -4.31
N ARG A 271 -19.32 1.08 -4.89
CA ARG A 271 -19.70 0.85 -6.30
C ARG A 271 -18.86 1.69 -7.27
N LEU A 272 -17.57 1.84 -7.01
CA LEU A 272 -16.70 2.68 -7.83
C LEU A 272 -16.53 2.11 -9.24
N PRO A 273 -16.78 2.88 -10.30
CA PRO A 273 -16.54 2.46 -11.68
C PRO A 273 -15.05 2.32 -12.00
N ARG A 274 -14.23 2.96 -11.20
CA ARG A 274 -12.76 2.89 -11.18
C ARG A 274 -12.29 3.17 -9.77
N TYR A 275 -11.28 2.44 -9.31
CA TYR A 275 -10.70 2.67 -8.00
C TYR A 275 -10.24 4.13 -7.82
N ASP A 276 -10.70 4.76 -6.75
CA ASP A 276 -10.33 6.14 -6.36
C ASP A 276 -9.89 6.18 -4.89
N ARG A 277 -8.58 6.33 -4.69
CA ARG A 277 -7.97 6.44 -3.36
C ARG A 277 -8.61 7.51 -2.48
N ARG A 278 -9.04 8.64 -3.06
CA ARG A 278 -9.58 9.77 -2.30
C ARG A 278 -10.90 9.43 -1.60
N GLN A 279 -11.67 8.52 -2.18
CA GLN A 279 -12.94 8.07 -1.61
C GLN A 279 -12.73 6.92 -0.62
N VAL A 280 -11.68 6.12 -0.81
CA VAL A 280 -11.41 4.92 -0.02
C VAL A 280 -10.60 5.23 1.25
N ASP A 281 -9.55 6.06 1.15
CA ASP A 281 -8.65 6.34 2.26
C ASP A 281 -9.34 7.11 3.37
N GLY A 282 -9.47 6.47 4.51
CA GLY A 282 -10.17 7.03 5.66
C GLY A 282 -11.69 6.77 5.69
N LEU A 283 -12.23 5.92 4.82
CA LEU A 283 -13.63 5.50 4.89
C LEU A 283 -13.91 4.75 6.18
N TRP A 284 -15.07 5.01 6.79
CA TRP A 284 -15.66 4.16 7.82
C TRP A 284 -16.69 3.21 7.18
N MET A 285 -16.50 1.92 7.38
CA MET A 285 -17.49 0.89 6.98
C MET A 285 -18.12 0.26 8.20
N ARG A 286 -19.41 0.04 8.15
CA ARG A 286 -20.10 -0.78 9.16
C ARG A 286 -19.75 -2.26 8.95
N GLU A 287 -19.77 -3.03 10.01
CA GLU A 287 -19.57 -4.48 9.94
C GLU A 287 -20.49 -5.15 8.90
N ALA A 288 -21.76 -4.79 8.89
CA ALA A 288 -22.74 -5.32 7.94
C ALA A 288 -22.40 -5.01 6.48
N ASP A 289 -21.81 -3.83 6.21
CA ASP A 289 -21.41 -3.44 4.85
C ASP A 289 -20.20 -4.28 4.39
N VAL A 290 -19.25 -4.57 5.28
CA VAL A 290 -18.11 -5.46 5.00
C VAL A 290 -18.60 -6.87 4.67
N LEU A 291 -19.51 -7.42 5.49
CA LEU A 291 -20.09 -8.74 5.27
C LEU A 291 -20.84 -8.83 3.94
N SER A 292 -21.66 -7.84 3.62
CA SER A 292 -22.40 -7.80 2.35
C SER A 292 -21.47 -7.85 1.14
N VAL A 293 -20.34 -7.14 1.18
CA VAL A 293 -19.35 -7.16 0.09
C VAL A 293 -18.63 -8.51 0.03
N ILE A 294 -18.27 -9.10 1.16
CA ILE A 294 -17.64 -10.43 1.18
C ILE A 294 -18.59 -11.48 0.61
N ASP A 295 -19.86 -11.45 0.98
CA ASP A 295 -20.88 -12.36 0.46
C ASP A 295 -21.08 -12.19 -1.06
N GLU A 296 -21.12 -10.96 -1.53
CA GLU A 296 -21.17 -10.64 -2.97
C GLU A 296 -19.96 -11.24 -3.71
N LEU A 297 -18.74 -11.06 -3.17
CA LEU A 297 -17.52 -11.58 -3.77
C LEU A 297 -17.45 -13.09 -3.80
N VAL A 298 -17.92 -13.78 -2.76
CA VAL A 298 -17.99 -15.24 -2.70
C VAL A 298 -19.03 -15.80 -3.68
N ALA A 299 -20.10 -15.03 -3.95
CA ALA A 299 -21.12 -15.40 -4.95
C ALA A 299 -20.66 -15.18 -6.41
N MET A 300 -19.63 -14.34 -6.65
CA MET A 300 -19.09 -14.09 -7.98
C MET A 300 -18.30 -15.30 -8.51
N ASP A 301 -18.50 -15.65 -9.77
CA ASP A 301 -17.58 -16.52 -10.49
C ASP A 301 -16.24 -15.81 -10.79
N TYR A 302 -15.27 -16.55 -11.33
CA TYR A 302 -13.94 -16.00 -11.61
C TYR A 302 -13.98 -14.90 -12.69
N ALA A 303 -14.80 -15.06 -13.73
CA ALA A 303 -14.93 -14.08 -14.82
C ALA A 303 -15.54 -12.77 -14.30
N GLN A 304 -16.54 -12.84 -13.43
CA GLN A 304 -17.14 -11.67 -12.77
C GLN A 304 -16.12 -10.93 -11.90
N ARG A 305 -15.30 -11.67 -11.14
CA ARG A 305 -14.21 -11.07 -10.35
C ARG A 305 -13.17 -10.38 -11.22
N GLN A 306 -12.78 -10.98 -12.35
CA GLN A 306 -11.86 -10.38 -13.33
C GLN A 306 -12.42 -9.10 -13.97
N ALA A 307 -13.72 -9.07 -14.22
CA ALA A 307 -14.41 -7.92 -14.84
C ALA A 307 -14.66 -6.77 -13.86
N ASN A 308 -14.59 -7.03 -12.55
CA ASN A 308 -14.83 -6.01 -11.54
C ASN A 308 -13.70 -4.96 -11.53
N ALA A 309 -14.07 -3.69 -11.70
CA ALA A 309 -13.12 -2.57 -11.85
C ALA A 309 -12.23 -2.32 -10.61
N CYS A 310 -12.67 -2.73 -9.42
CA CYS A 310 -11.91 -2.60 -8.17
C CYS A 310 -10.98 -3.80 -7.91
N ILE A 311 -11.20 -4.94 -8.57
CA ILE A 311 -10.38 -6.16 -8.42
C ILE A 311 -9.35 -6.22 -9.55
N GLY A 312 -9.81 -6.32 -10.79
CA GLY A 312 -8.99 -6.48 -11.98
C GLY A 312 -8.47 -7.92 -12.16
N ARG A 313 -8.00 -8.22 -13.36
CA ARG A 313 -7.55 -9.58 -13.74
C ARG A 313 -6.42 -10.12 -12.86
N ASP A 314 -5.49 -9.27 -12.50
CA ASP A 314 -4.27 -9.67 -11.79
C ASP A 314 -4.49 -10.02 -10.30
N ARG A 315 -5.70 -9.76 -9.76
CA ARG A 315 -6.04 -10.02 -8.36
C ARG A 315 -7.28 -10.89 -8.16
N ALA A 316 -7.93 -11.27 -9.25
CA ALA A 316 -9.17 -12.05 -9.21
C ALA A 316 -9.02 -13.42 -8.54
N ASP A 317 -7.82 -14.01 -8.62
CA ASP A 317 -7.43 -15.25 -7.97
C ASP A 317 -7.03 -15.07 -6.48
N LEU A 318 -6.74 -13.84 -6.03
CA LEU A 318 -6.25 -13.57 -4.69
C LEU A 318 -7.32 -12.94 -3.77
N VAL A 319 -8.37 -12.34 -4.34
CA VAL A 319 -9.31 -11.52 -3.58
C VAL A 319 -10.05 -12.29 -2.50
N LEU A 320 -10.47 -13.54 -2.79
CA LEU A 320 -11.20 -14.35 -1.81
C LEU A 320 -10.30 -14.84 -0.68
N ALA A 321 -9.04 -15.13 -0.95
CA ALA A 321 -8.05 -15.41 0.09
C ALA A 321 -7.90 -14.22 1.05
N GLY A 322 -7.81 -13.01 0.51
CA GLY A 322 -7.79 -11.80 1.32
C GLY A 322 -9.07 -11.58 2.12
N CYS A 323 -10.23 -11.83 1.51
CA CYS A 323 -11.51 -11.76 2.22
C CYS A 323 -11.61 -12.78 3.36
N ALA A 324 -11.06 -13.99 3.21
CA ALA A 324 -11.06 -15.01 4.26
C ALA A 324 -10.18 -14.58 5.45
N ILE A 325 -9.02 -13.97 5.19
CA ILE A 325 -8.17 -13.41 6.25
C ILE A 325 -8.89 -12.26 6.97
N PHE A 326 -9.52 -11.34 6.21
CA PHE A 326 -10.28 -10.23 6.78
C PHE A 326 -11.45 -10.73 7.63
N GLU A 327 -12.19 -11.73 7.16
CA GLU A 327 -13.31 -12.35 7.89
C GLU A 327 -12.84 -13.02 9.18
N ALA A 328 -11.70 -13.73 9.16
CA ALA A 328 -11.11 -14.30 10.37
C ALA A 328 -10.76 -13.22 11.41
N ILE A 329 -10.16 -12.10 10.98
CA ILE A 329 -9.85 -10.97 11.86
C ILE A 329 -11.12 -10.36 12.43
N ARG A 330 -12.15 -10.15 11.61
CA ARG A 330 -13.44 -9.60 12.03
C ARG A 330 -14.13 -10.51 13.05
N ARG A 331 -14.13 -11.84 12.84
CA ARG A 331 -14.70 -12.80 13.81
C ARG A 331 -13.93 -12.83 15.12
N ALA A 332 -12.61 -12.70 15.06
CA ALA A 332 -11.77 -12.65 16.25
C ALA A 332 -11.91 -11.34 17.03
N PHE A 333 -12.15 -10.22 16.37
CA PHE A 333 -12.28 -8.90 16.95
C PHE A 333 -13.56 -8.21 16.49
N PRO A 334 -14.75 -8.65 16.97
CA PRO A 334 -16.02 -8.03 16.60
C PRO A 334 -16.00 -6.52 16.89
N SER A 335 -16.34 -5.75 15.89
CA SER A 335 -16.38 -4.29 15.98
C SER A 335 -17.46 -3.74 15.05
N PRO A 336 -18.30 -2.79 15.51
CA PRO A 336 -19.36 -2.25 14.67
C PRO A 336 -18.85 -1.49 13.46
N MET A 337 -17.59 -1.01 13.52
CA MET A 337 -16.99 -0.18 12.50
C MET A 337 -15.57 -0.64 12.16
N VAL A 338 -15.22 -0.52 10.88
CA VAL A 338 -13.87 -0.72 10.35
C VAL A 338 -13.42 0.56 9.66
N ARG A 339 -12.25 1.06 10.03
CA ARG A 339 -11.59 2.16 9.33
C ARG A 339 -10.73 1.63 8.20
N ILE A 340 -10.87 2.17 7.02
CA ILE A 340 -10.12 1.76 5.83
C ILE A 340 -8.94 2.68 5.61
N ALA A 341 -7.74 2.11 5.42
CA ALA A 341 -6.55 2.87 5.10
C ALA A 341 -6.01 2.47 3.71
N ASP A 342 -5.87 3.44 2.81
CA ASP A 342 -5.05 3.28 1.59
C ASP A 342 -3.69 3.95 1.79
N ARG A 343 -3.15 3.75 2.96
CA ARG A 343 -1.80 4.13 3.39
C ARG A 343 -1.29 3.08 4.37
N GLY A 344 0.03 2.89 4.41
CA GLY A 344 0.63 1.86 5.26
C GLY A 344 2.15 1.98 5.24
N LEU A 345 2.83 0.89 4.91
CA LEU A 345 4.28 0.74 4.97
C LEU A 345 5.07 1.88 4.31
N ARG A 346 4.75 2.24 3.07
CA ARG A 346 5.46 3.30 2.32
C ARG A 346 5.28 4.68 2.92
N GLU A 347 4.07 5.00 3.33
CA GLU A 347 3.75 6.23 4.04
C GLU A 347 4.50 6.30 5.37
N GLY A 348 4.58 5.18 6.10
CA GLY A 348 5.35 5.06 7.34
C GLY A 348 6.85 5.28 7.13
N ILE A 349 7.43 4.71 6.06
CA ILE A 349 8.83 4.93 5.67
C ILE A 349 9.07 6.42 5.42
N LEU A 350 8.23 7.08 4.61
CA LEU A 350 8.36 8.51 4.30
C LEU A 350 8.27 9.37 5.56
N LEU A 351 7.27 9.12 6.41
CA LEU A 351 7.07 9.88 7.65
C LEU A 351 8.27 9.74 8.59
N ARG A 352 8.82 8.53 8.74
CA ARG A 352 9.99 8.27 9.59
C ARG A 352 11.23 8.99 9.07
N MET A 353 11.57 8.86 7.78
CA MET A 353 12.70 9.57 7.17
C MET A 353 12.57 11.10 7.31
N MET A 354 11.39 11.65 7.04
CA MET A 354 11.14 13.08 7.16
C MET A 354 11.22 13.58 8.61
N HIS A 355 10.81 12.72 9.57
CA HIS A 355 10.94 13.03 11.01
C HIS A 355 12.41 13.04 11.45
N GLU A 356 13.18 12.04 11.10
CA GLU A 356 14.62 11.95 11.36
C GLU A 356 15.37 13.17 10.84
N ASP A 357 15.04 13.61 9.62
CA ASP A 357 15.64 14.79 8.98
C ASP A 357 15.10 16.13 9.51
N ARG A 358 14.12 16.09 10.40
CA ARG A 358 13.40 17.29 10.87
C ARG A 358 12.90 18.13 9.69
N ALA A 359 12.41 17.49 8.64
CA ALA A 359 12.10 18.12 7.35
C ALA A 359 11.00 19.18 7.44
N TRP A 360 10.11 19.10 8.41
CA TRP A 360 9.04 20.08 8.66
C TRP A 360 9.50 21.30 9.49
N TRP A 361 10.54 21.15 10.31
CA TRP A 361 11.04 22.22 11.22
C TRP A 361 11.83 23.28 10.43
N ARG A 362 12.48 22.89 9.34
CA ARG A 362 13.25 23.80 8.48
C ARG A 362 12.42 24.83 7.71
N ARG A 363 11.07 24.76 7.78
CA ARG A 363 10.16 25.70 7.13
C ARG A 363 9.80 26.92 7.97
N ARG A 364 10.11 26.92 9.28
CA ARG A 364 9.74 28.02 10.20
C ARG A 364 10.88 29.02 10.45
N GLN A 365 12.02 28.85 9.81
CA GLN A 365 13.13 29.79 9.76
C GLN A 365 13.24 30.33 8.31
#